data_43c3516c062f368033bfd85e72436855
#
_entry.id   43c3516c062f368033bfd85e72436855
#
_cell.length_a   1.000
_cell.length_b   1.000
_cell.length_c   1.000
_cell.angle_alpha   90.00
_cell.angle_beta   90.00
_cell.angle_gamma   90.00
#
_symmetry.space_group_name_H-M   'P 1'
#
loop_
_entity.id
_entity.type
_entity.pdbx_description
1 polymer ?
#
loop_
_entity_poly.entity_id
_entity_poly.type
_entity_poly.pdbx_seq_one_letter_code
_entity_poly.pdbx_strand_id
1 'polypeptide(L)'
;SVADLIYGQIHLYPSEVHLGLLSGMEALDVVLWNATFAPVQLVGVNSASSAGTTLSGFRPGVLPPTGALKGLLTVLSSGPAQQDTTYTFVTGIGERSLTITASRVLLFPFWPDWSDGLEIDYAFDTVLTRGENGDEQRRPLAKRPLRTLRATIWGDGVNGQRLHHLVQHGKDRVFGVPLWQEALDVTGID
;
A
#
# COMPACT_ATOMS: atom_id res chain seq x y z
N SER A 1 -3.75 15.05 33.07
CA SER A 1 -2.47 15.70 32.69
C SER A 1 -1.89 15.00 31.47
N VAL A 2 -0.86 15.59 30.83
CA VAL A 2 -0.14 14.94 29.72
C VAL A 2 0.49 13.62 30.20
N ALA A 3 0.90 13.54 31.44
CA ALA A 3 1.42 12.32 32.05
C ALA A 3 0.40 11.17 32.03
N ASP A 4 -0.90 11.45 32.27
CA ASP A 4 -1.95 10.43 32.27
C ASP A 4 -2.23 9.86 30.88
N LEU A 5 -1.92 10.63 29.82
CA LEU A 5 -2.03 10.17 28.43
C LEU A 5 -0.89 9.23 28.04
N ILE A 6 0.26 9.35 28.68
CA ILE A 6 1.47 8.58 28.33
C ILE A 6 1.60 7.36 29.26
N TYR A 7 1.51 7.60 30.58
CA TYR A 7 1.74 6.55 31.57
C TYR A 7 0.43 5.83 31.95
N GLY A 8 0.56 4.62 32.48
CA GLY A 8 -0.58 3.80 32.89
C GLY A 8 -1.21 2.96 31.78
N GLN A 9 -0.61 2.93 30.59
CA GLN A 9 -1.11 2.16 29.45
C GLN A 9 0.01 1.53 28.62
N ILE A 10 -0.38 0.68 27.68
CA ILE A 10 0.50 0.12 26.66
C ILE A 10 0.40 0.97 25.38
N HIS A 11 1.54 1.26 24.78
CA HIS A 11 1.61 1.93 23.49
C HIS A 11 2.13 0.98 22.42
N LEU A 12 1.55 1.05 21.26
CA LEU A 12 1.99 0.36 20.05
C LEU A 12 2.39 1.40 18.99
N TYR A 13 3.59 1.28 18.46
CA TYR A 13 4.08 2.18 17.43
C TYR A 13 4.76 1.40 16.30
N PRO A 14 4.39 1.69 15.06
CA PRO A 14 3.21 2.46 14.64
C PRO A 14 1.91 1.71 14.97
N SER A 15 0.80 2.43 15.11
CA SER A 15 -0.54 1.83 15.23
C SER A 15 -1.21 1.68 13.86
N GLU A 16 -0.80 2.49 12.90
CA GLU A 16 -1.30 2.47 11.53
C GLU A 16 -0.13 2.58 10.54
N VAL A 17 -0.19 1.79 9.47
CA VAL A 17 0.81 1.76 8.40
C VAL A 17 0.10 1.83 7.06
N HIS A 18 0.30 2.93 6.35
CA HIS A 18 -0.26 3.14 5.02
C HIS A 18 0.89 3.15 3.99
N LEU A 19 1.11 2.01 3.33
CA LEU A 19 2.22 1.84 2.39
C LEU A 19 1.91 2.32 0.97
N GLY A 20 0.62 2.62 0.69
CA GLY A 20 0.22 3.02 -0.66
C GLY A 20 0.43 1.90 -1.68
N LEU A 21 1.17 2.19 -2.75
CA LEU A 21 1.45 1.23 -3.81
C LEU A 21 2.73 0.44 -3.51
N LEU A 22 2.59 -0.88 -3.37
CA LEU A 22 3.70 -1.80 -3.16
C LEU A 22 4.20 -2.35 -4.49
N SER A 23 5.45 -2.10 -4.80
CA SER A 23 6.18 -2.73 -5.91
C SER A 23 7.16 -3.81 -5.44
N GLY A 24 7.47 -3.86 -4.16
CA GLY A 24 8.43 -4.76 -3.54
C GLY A 24 8.01 -5.22 -2.14
N MET A 25 8.94 -5.85 -1.46
CA MET A 25 8.82 -6.20 -0.05
C MET A 25 9.21 -4.99 0.80
N GLU A 26 8.40 -4.69 1.81
CA GLU A 26 8.67 -3.63 2.78
C GLU A 26 8.81 -4.23 4.17
N ALA A 27 9.74 -3.69 4.96
CA ALA A 27 9.97 -4.10 6.33
C ALA A 27 10.01 -2.89 7.26
N LEU A 28 9.28 -2.98 8.37
CA LEU A 28 9.08 -1.87 9.32
C LEU A 28 9.22 -2.38 10.75
N ASP A 29 9.90 -1.59 11.57
CA ASP A 29 9.99 -1.87 13.00
C ASP A 29 8.66 -1.56 13.68
N VAL A 30 8.24 -2.47 14.56
CA VAL A 30 7.06 -2.31 15.42
C VAL A 30 7.50 -2.40 16.87
N VAL A 31 7.07 -1.47 17.68
CA VAL A 31 7.44 -1.39 19.10
C VAL A 31 6.17 -1.43 19.97
N LEU A 32 6.14 -2.39 20.89
CA LEU A 32 5.14 -2.45 21.95
C LEU A 32 5.81 -1.99 23.26
N TRP A 33 5.37 -0.86 23.79
CA TRP A 33 5.96 -0.25 24.99
C TRP A 33 4.98 -0.29 26.15
N ASN A 34 5.44 -0.89 27.26
CA ASN A 34 4.73 -0.84 28.53
C ASN A 34 5.06 0.46 29.25
N ALA A 35 4.20 1.47 29.10
CA ALA A 35 4.37 2.74 29.82
C ALA A 35 3.78 2.72 31.23
N THR A 36 3.50 1.54 31.78
CA THR A 36 3.09 1.41 33.17
C THR A 36 4.30 1.18 34.10
N PHE A 37 4.11 1.44 35.38
CA PHE A 37 5.13 1.16 36.42
C PHE A 37 4.99 -0.25 37.01
N ALA A 38 4.14 -1.10 36.41
CA ALA A 38 3.92 -2.48 36.78
C ALA A 38 4.24 -3.40 35.58
N PRO A 39 4.64 -4.67 35.84
CA PRO A 39 4.80 -5.64 34.77
C PRO A 39 3.44 -5.95 34.13
N VAL A 40 3.41 -6.07 32.79
CA VAL A 40 2.19 -6.38 32.02
C VAL A 40 2.42 -7.63 31.18
N GLN A 41 1.48 -8.56 31.24
CA GLN A 41 1.50 -9.77 30.42
C GLN A 41 1.09 -9.46 28.98
N LEU A 42 1.95 -9.81 28.01
CA LEU A 42 1.53 -9.99 26.62
C LEU A 42 0.99 -11.42 26.50
N VAL A 43 -0.29 -11.55 26.25
CA VAL A 43 -0.98 -12.84 26.09
C VAL A 43 -0.71 -13.42 24.71
N GLY A 44 -0.75 -12.57 23.67
CA GLY A 44 -0.50 -12.98 22.31
C GLY A 44 -0.77 -11.87 21.30
N VAL A 45 -0.53 -12.22 20.04
CA VAL A 45 -0.86 -11.38 18.89
C VAL A 45 -1.73 -12.18 17.96
N ASN A 46 -2.91 -11.66 17.66
CA ASN A 46 -3.89 -12.27 16.77
C ASN A 46 -4.00 -11.46 15.48
N SER A 47 -4.31 -12.11 14.36
CA SER A 47 -4.69 -11.42 13.13
C SER A 47 -5.86 -12.15 12.47
N ALA A 48 -6.81 -11.40 11.94
CA ALA A 48 -7.95 -11.95 11.20
C ALA A 48 -7.53 -12.47 9.81
N SER A 49 -6.53 -11.82 9.20
CA SER A 49 -5.93 -12.22 7.93
C SER A 49 -4.49 -11.72 7.91
N SER A 50 -3.55 -12.64 7.77
CA SER A 50 -2.12 -12.32 7.64
C SER A 50 -1.57 -12.58 6.24
N ALA A 51 -2.45 -12.87 5.25
CA ALA A 51 -2.01 -13.12 3.89
C ALA A 51 -1.20 -11.94 3.34
N GLY A 52 0.03 -12.18 2.91
CA GLY A 52 0.93 -11.15 2.39
C GLY A 52 1.58 -10.26 3.44
N THR A 53 1.44 -10.57 4.74
CA THR A 53 2.15 -9.90 5.84
C THR A 53 2.66 -10.92 6.85
N THR A 54 3.77 -10.59 7.48
CA THR A 54 4.31 -11.38 8.61
C THR A 54 4.75 -10.43 9.70
N LEU A 55 4.39 -10.76 10.94
CA LEU A 55 4.81 -10.03 12.12
C LEU A 55 5.64 -10.98 12.99
N SER A 56 6.86 -10.59 13.31
CA SER A 56 7.81 -11.39 14.10
C SER A 56 8.35 -10.60 15.29
N GLY A 57 8.96 -11.29 16.25
CA GLY A 57 9.55 -10.65 17.42
C GLY A 57 8.65 -10.55 18.65
N PHE A 58 7.35 -10.79 18.49
CA PHE A 58 6.39 -10.74 19.59
C PHE A 58 6.03 -12.15 20.05
N ARG A 59 6.38 -12.47 21.29
CA ARG A 59 6.05 -13.76 21.93
C ARG A 59 5.30 -13.49 23.23
N PRO A 60 4.35 -14.36 23.60
CA PRO A 60 3.73 -14.29 24.93
C PRO A 60 4.78 -14.23 26.02
N GLY A 61 4.59 -13.33 26.98
CA GLY A 61 5.56 -13.12 28.05
C GLY A 61 5.26 -11.85 28.83
N VAL A 62 6.07 -11.60 29.85
CA VAL A 62 5.92 -10.43 30.73
C VAL A 62 6.77 -9.27 30.20
N LEU A 63 6.12 -8.14 29.96
CA LEU A 63 6.81 -6.88 29.70
C LEU A 63 7.13 -6.22 31.05
N PRO A 64 8.41 -5.96 31.34
CA PRO A 64 8.76 -5.27 32.56
C PRO A 64 8.20 -3.84 32.60
N PRO A 65 8.13 -3.22 33.78
CA PRO A 65 7.76 -1.81 33.90
C PRO A 65 8.63 -0.93 32.99
N THR A 66 8.02 -0.02 32.26
CA THR A 66 8.66 0.87 31.26
C THR A 66 9.44 0.15 30.14
N GLY A 67 9.33 -1.17 30.07
CA GLY A 67 10.02 -1.99 29.05
C GLY A 67 9.34 -1.95 27.70
N ALA A 68 10.09 -2.25 26.65
CA ALA A 68 9.59 -2.34 25.30
C ALA A 68 10.01 -3.64 24.61
N LEU A 69 9.11 -4.20 23.79
CA LEU A 69 9.40 -5.26 22.84
C LEU A 69 9.47 -4.67 21.45
N LYS A 70 10.48 -5.07 20.70
CA LYS A 70 10.62 -4.73 19.28
C LYS A 70 10.37 -5.96 18.43
N GLY A 71 9.64 -5.76 17.35
CA GLY A 71 9.41 -6.76 16.34
C GLY A 71 9.51 -6.17 14.96
N LEU A 72 9.44 -7.03 13.96
CA LEU A 72 9.52 -6.67 12.54
C LEU A 72 8.23 -7.06 11.86
N LEU A 73 7.58 -6.07 11.27
CA LEU A 73 6.50 -6.27 10.31
C LEU A 73 7.11 -6.35 8.92
N THR A 74 6.86 -7.42 8.21
CA THR A 74 7.24 -7.58 6.80
C THR A 74 5.99 -7.66 5.96
N VAL A 75 5.87 -6.79 4.97
CA VAL A 75 4.82 -6.82 3.97
C VAL A 75 5.42 -7.35 2.68
N LEU A 76 4.93 -8.51 2.25
CA LEU A 76 5.47 -9.23 1.10
C LEU A 76 4.99 -8.59 -0.22
N SER A 77 5.80 -8.72 -1.26
CA SER A 77 5.40 -8.36 -2.63
C SER A 77 4.26 -9.25 -3.16
N SER A 78 4.13 -10.48 -2.63
CA SER A 78 3.06 -11.41 -2.94
C SER A 78 1.93 -11.32 -1.91
N GLY A 79 0.67 -11.50 -2.33
CA GLY A 79 -0.49 -11.44 -1.46
C GLY A 79 -1.72 -10.85 -2.17
N PRO A 80 -2.77 -10.51 -1.42
CA PRO A 80 -3.97 -9.89 -1.98
C PRO A 80 -3.66 -8.55 -2.64
N ALA A 81 -4.40 -8.19 -3.70
CA ALA A 81 -4.22 -6.93 -4.42
C ALA A 81 -4.45 -5.72 -3.51
N GLN A 82 -5.46 -5.80 -2.67
CA GLN A 82 -5.71 -4.85 -1.58
C GLN A 82 -5.32 -5.52 -0.28
N GLN A 83 -4.39 -4.93 0.45
CA GLN A 83 -4.00 -5.36 1.77
C GLN A 83 -4.75 -4.52 2.80
N ASP A 84 -5.50 -5.21 3.65
CA ASP A 84 -6.13 -4.65 4.84
C ASP A 84 -5.99 -5.69 5.94
N THR A 85 -5.02 -5.49 6.80
CA THR A 85 -4.67 -6.44 7.87
C THR A 85 -4.59 -5.72 9.19
N THR A 86 -5.22 -6.30 10.19
CA THR A 86 -5.12 -5.82 11.57
C THR A 86 -4.51 -6.90 12.45
N TYR A 87 -3.41 -6.55 13.12
CA TYR A 87 -2.83 -7.34 14.19
C TYR A 87 -3.29 -6.79 15.54
N THR A 88 -3.90 -7.63 16.37
CA THR A 88 -4.36 -7.27 17.71
C THR A 88 -3.42 -7.86 18.75
N PHE A 89 -2.78 -7.00 19.50
CA PHE A 89 -1.93 -7.34 20.64
C PHE A 89 -2.80 -7.41 21.89
N VAL A 90 -2.98 -8.61 22.42
CA VAL A 90 -3.77 -8.86 23.63
C VAL A 90 -2.85 -8.79 24.84
N THR A 91 -3.12 -7.87 25.75
CA THR A 91 -2.32 -7.70 26.97
C THR A 91 -3.20 -7.79 28.22
N GLY A 92 -2.59 -7.98 29.37
CA GLY A 92 -3.31 -8.08 30.65
C GLY A 92 -4.07 -6.82 31.08
N ILE A 93 -3.85 -5.69 30.39
CA ILE A 93 -4.52 -4.40 30.71
C ILE A 93 -5.29 -3.83 29.50
N GLY A 94 -5.48 -4.61 28.44
CA GLY A 94 -6.25 -4.22 27.26
C GLY A 94 -5.59 -4.62 25.96
N GLU A 95 -6.22 -4.24 24.87
CA GLU A 95 -5.79 -4.57 23.51
C GLU A 95 -5.23 -3.34 22.81
N ARG A 96 -4.31 -3.58 21.86
CA ARG A 96 -3.79 -2.58 20.93
C ARG A 96 -3.76 -3.17 19.55
N SER A 97 -4.12 -2.37 18.55
CA SER A 97 -4.20 -2.81 17.16
C SER A 97 -3.19 -2.09 16.28
N LEU A 98 -2.59 -2.85 15.37
CA LEU A 98 -1.77 -2.37 14.27
C LEU A 98 -2.53 -2.64 12.98
N THR A 99 -2.94 -1.59 12.29
CA THR A 99 -3.63 -1.69 11.00
C THR A 99 -2.67 -1.39 9.85
N ILE A 100 -2.66 -2.23 8.84
CA ILE A 100 -1.78 -2.14 7.67
C ILE A 100 -2.67 -2.08 6.43
N THR A 101 -2.52 -1.00 5.66
CA THR A 101 -3.17 -0.86 4.37
C THR A 101 -2.15 -0.66 3.27
N ALA A 102 -2.31 -1.39 2.18
CA ALA A 102 -1.48 -1.29 0.99
C ALA A 102 -2.22 -1.77 -0.26
N SER A 103 -1.77 -1.33 -1.41
CA SER A 103 -2.24 -1.83 -2.70
C SER A 103 -1.07 -2.39 -3.48
N ARG A 104 -1.16 -3.63 -3.94
CA ARG A 104 -0.12 -4.26 -4.75
C ARG A 104 -0.38 -4.00 -6.22
N VAL A 105 0.63 -3.48 -6.88
CA VAL A 105 0.61 -3.20 -8.31
C VAL A 105 1.53 -4.19 -9.02
N LEU A 106 1.00 -4.89 -9.98
CA LEU A 106 1.81 -5.67 -10.90
C LEU A 106 2.38 -4.73 -11.96
N LEU A 107 3.70 -4.71 -12.12
CA LEU A 107 4.29 -4.00 -13.25
C LEU A 107 3.95 -4.75 -14.53
N PHE A 108 3.48 -3.99 -15.53
CA PHE A 108 3.26 -4.50 -16.86
C PHE A 108 4.61 -4.67 -17.56
N PRO A 109 5.09 -5.91 -17.80
CA PRO A 109 6.47 -6.17 -18.18
C PRO A 109 6.73 -6.10 -19.69
N PHE A 110 5.71 -5.79 -20.48
CA PHE A 110 5.82 -5.80 -21.94
C PHE A 110 6.08 -4.41 -22.48
N TRP A 111 6.96 -4.33 -23.47
CA TRP A 111 7.25 -3.09 -24.19
C TRP A 111 6.21 -2.87 -25.29
N PRO A 112 5.83 -1.63 -25.55
CA PRO A 112 4.99 -1.31 -26.69
C PRO A 112 5.75 -1.48 -28.00
N ASP A 113 5.02 -1.78 -29.06
CA ASP A 113 5.55 -1.68 -30.41
C ASP A 113 5.65 -0.20 -30.79
N TRP A 114 6.87 0.30 -30.84
CA TRP A 114 7.14 1.69 -31.16
C TRP A 114 6.86 2.04 -32.63
N SER A 115 6.70 1.03 -33.50
CA SER A 115 6.37 1.26 -34.91
C SER A 115 4.94 1.75 -35.11
N ASP A 116 4.01 1.29 -34.26
CA ASP A 116 2.60 1.74 -34.25
C ASP A 116 2.39 3.03 -33.43
N GLY A 117 3.42 3.45 -32.71
CA GLY A 117 3.33 4.60 -31.83
C GLY A 117 2.61 4.33 -30.51
N LEU A 118 2.62 5.35 -29.66
CA LEU A 118 1.98 5.36 -28.35
C LEU A 118 1.00 6.53 -28.31
N GLU A 119 -0.28 6.22 -28.11
CA GLU A 119 -1.33 7.26 -27.99
C GLU A 119 -1.67 7.51 -26.54
N ILE A 120 -1.64 8.77 -26.13
CA ILE A 120 -2.05 9.20 -24.78
C ILE A 120 -3.17 10.21 -24.90
N ASP A 121 -4.35 9.81 -24.42
CA ASP A 121 -5.52 10.68 -24.32
C ASP A 121 -5.63 11.27 -22.93
N TYR A 122 -5.97 12.56 -22.86
CA TYR A 122 -6.28 13.24 -21.62
C TYR A 122 -7.74 13.68 -21.63
N ALA A 123 -8.57 13.11 -20.78
CA ALA A 123 -9.97 13.52 -20.61
C ALA A 123 -10.11 14.38 -19.35
N PHE A 124 -10.65 15.58 -19.51
CA PHE A 124 -10.97 16.49 -18.40
C PHE A 124 -12.46 16.39 -18.10
N ASP A 125 -12.76 15.97 -16.88
CA ASP A 125 -14.16 15.94 -16.42
C ASP A 125 -14.54 17.31 -15.88
N THR A 126 -15.36 18.02 -16.67
CA THR A 126 -15.77 19.40 -16.40
C THR A 126 -17.26 19.55 -16.63
N VAL A 127 -17.98 20.03 -15.64
CA VAL A 127 -19.39 20.43 -15.79
C VAL A 127 -19.44 21.83 -16.36
N LEU A 128 -20.18 21.97 -17.47
CA LEU A 128 -20.49 23.22 -18.10
C LEU A 128 -21.94 23.61 -17.78
N THR A 129 -22.14 24.70 -17.07
CA THR A 129 -23.45 25.26 -16.80
C THR A 129 -23.61 26.55 -17.60
N ARG A 130 -24.66 26.63 -18.40
CA ARG A 130 -25.00 27.86 -19.16
C ARG A 130 -26.17 28.58 -18.49
N GLY A 131 -25.96 29.84 -18.19
CA GLY A 131 -27.01 30.72 -17.73
C GLY A 131 -27.94 31.15 -18.88
N GLU A 132 -29.14 31.61 -18.56
CA GLU A 132 -30.10 32.17 -19.57
C GLU A 132 -29.52 33.36 -20.32
N ASN A 133 -28.58 34.08 -19.74
CA ASN A 133 -27.88 35.22 -20.33
C ASN A 133 -26.73 34.83 -21.28
N GLY A 134 -26.51 33.53 -21.50
CA GLY A 134 -25.39 33.03 -22.31
C GLY A 134 -24.05 32.89 -21.57
N ASP A 135 -24.00 33.25 -20.29
CA ASP A 135 -22.81 33.09 -19.48
C ASP A 135 -22.52 31.62 -19.24
N GLU A 136 -21.24 31.24 -19.39
CA GLU A 136 -20.77 29.89 -19.15
C GLU A 136 -19.96 29.80 -17.83
N GLN A 137 -20.41 28.94 -16.97
CA GLN A 137 -19.66 28.56 -15.76
C GLN A 137 -19.06 27.15 -15.93
N ARG A 138 -17.76 27.04 -15.81
CA ARG A 138 -17.03 25.78 -15.90
C ARG A 138 -16.54 25.36 -14.51
N ARG A 139 -16.95 24.17 -14.07
CA ARG A 139 -16.52 23.58 -12.80
C ARG A 139 -15.79 22.27 -13.07
N PRO A 140 -14.47 22.18 -12.76
CA PRO A 140 -13.76 20.92 -12.86
C PRO A 140 -14.28 19.96 -11.79
N LEU A 141 -14.63 18.73 -12.17
CA LEU A 141 -15.01 17.65 -11.25
C LEU A 141 -13.78 16.90 -10.73
N ALA A 142 -12.72 16.86 -11.52
CA ALA A 142 -11.47 16.21 -11.13
C ALA A 142 -10.31 17.21 -11.12
N LYS A 143 -9.40 17.08 -10.14
CA LYS A 143 -8.19 17.90 -10.05
C LYS A 143 -7.14 17.54 -11.10
N ARG A 144 -7.22 16.33 -11.66
CA ARG A 144 -6.30 15.81 -12.68
C ARG A 144 -7.10 15.15 -13.80
N PRO A 145 -6.63 15.23 -15.05
CA PRO A 145 -7.28 14.53 -16.15
C PRO A 145 -7.18 13.03 -15.99
N LEU A 146 -8.17 12.31 -16.48
CA LEU A 146 -8.07 10.88 -16.74
C LEU A 146 -7.12 10.68 -17.91
N ARG A 147 -6.08 9.89 -17.70
CA ARG A 147 -5.10 9.54 -18.75
C ARG A 147 -5.44 8.14 -19.27
N THR A 148 -5.67 8.01 -20.56
CA THR A 148 -5.82 6.73 -21.23
C THR A 148 -4.62 6.48 -22.12
N LEU A 149 -3.93 5.36 -21.91
CA LEU A 149 -2.79 4.92 -22.69
C LEU A 149 -3.25 3.81 -23.64
N ARG A 150 -2.97 3.96 -24.93
CA ARG A 150 -3.19 2.93 -25.96
C ARG A 150 -1.84 2.57 -26.59
N ALA A 151 -1.56 1.30 -26.62
CA ALA A 151 -0.33 0.77 -27.24
C ALA A 151 -0.60 -0.58 -27.87
N THR A 152 0.06 -0.86 -28.98
CA THR A 152 0.14 -2.19 -29.55
C THR A 152 1.29 -2.94 -28.90
N ILE A 153 1.04 -4.20 -28.51
CA ILE A 153 2.03 -5.04 -27.85
C ILE A 153 2.12 -6.34 -28.63
N TRP A 154 3.33 -6.68 -29.03
CA TRP A 154 3.62 -7.95 -29.66
C TRP A 154 4.22 -8.92 -28.65
N GLY A 155 3.72 -10.14 -28.63
CA GLY A 155 4.28 -11.22 -27.85
C GLY A 155 4.38 -12.49 -28.70
N ASP A 156 5.57 -13.00 -28.86
CA ASP A 156 5.85 -14.28 -29.52
C ASP A 156 6.29 -15.34 -28.49
N GLY A 157 6.11 -16.60 -28.83
CA GLY A 157 6.58 -17.73 -28.03
C GLY A 157 6.17 -17.62 -26.55
N VAL A 158 7.15 -17.63 -25.65
CA VAL A 158 6.93 -17.57 -24.19
C VAL A 158 6.33 -16.23 -23.75
N ASN A 159 6.69 -15.13 -24.42
CA ASN A 159 6.15 -13.81 -24.08
C ASN A 159 4.68 -13.69 -24.50
N GLY A 160 4.28 -14.26 -25.63
CA GLY A 160 2.88 -14.34 -26.03
C GLY A 160 2.03 -15.15 -25.07
N GLN A 161 2.55 -16.28 -24.56
CA GLN A 161 1.87 -17.07 -23.54
C GLN A 161 1.72 -16.29 -22.21
N ARG A 162 2.77 -15.58 -21.78
CA ARG A 162 2.74 -14.74 -20.58
C ARG A 162 1.73 -13.60 -20.70
N LEU A 163 1.71 -12.93 -21.88
CA LEU A 163 0.75 -11.86 -22.15
C LEU A 163 -0.68 -12.40 -22.11
N HIS A 164 -0.93 -13.53 -22.77
CA HIS A 164 -2.24 -14.18 -22.74
C HIS A 164 -2.68 -14.54 -21.33
N HIS A 165 -1.81 -15.16 -20.54
CA HIS A 165 -2.07 -15.48 -19.14
C HIS A 165 -2.38 -14.23 -18.30
N LEU A 166 -1.62 -13.15 -18.50
CA LEU A 166 -1.79 -11.89 -17.79
C LEU A 166 -3.15 -11.25 -18.11
N VAL A 167 -3.56 -11.25 -19.38
CA VAL A 167 -4.87 -10.72 -19.81
C VAL A 167 -6.02 -11.56 -19.27
N GLN A 168 -5.87 -12.88 -19.28
CA GLN A 168 -6.92 -13.80 -18.81
C GLN A 168 -7.14 -13.75 -17.29
N HIS A 169 -6.06 -13.62 -16.51
CA HIS A 169 -6.08 -13.73 -15.05
C HIS A 169 -5.88 -12.40 -14.32
N GLY A 170 -5.68 -11.33 -15.07
CA GLY A 170 -5.38 -10.00 -14.53
C GLY A 170 -6.58 -9.06 -14.38
N LYS A 171 -7.81 -9.53 -14.67
CA LYS A 171 -9.02 -8.67 -14.70
C LYS A 171 -9.25 -7.89 -13.39
N ASP A 172 -8.90 -8.49 -12.26
CA ASP A 172 -9.16 -7.92 -10.93
C ASP A 172 -7.91 -7.29 -10.29
N ARG A 173 -6.88 -7.04 -11.11
CA ARG A 173 -5.61 -6.50 -10.62
C ARG A 173 -5.31 -5.13 -11.21
N VAL A 174 -4.67 -4.30 -10.41
CA VAL A 174 -4.15 -3.01 -10.86
C VAL A 174 -2.76 -3.22 -11.43
N PHE A 175 -2.55 -2.77 -12.67
CA PHE A 175 -1.26 -2.80 -13.33
C PHE A 175 -0.62 -1.42 -13.31
N GLY A 176 0.65 -1.36 -12.90
CA GLY A 176 1.51 -0.23 -13.14
C GLY A 176 2.07 -0.32 -14.55
N VAL A 177 1.73 0.63 -15.38
CA VAL A 177 2.30 0.74 -16.72
C VAL A 177 3.47 1.72 -16.66
N PRO A 178 4.70 1.31 -17.04
CA PRO A 178 5.83 2.23 -17.10
C PRO A 178 5.55 3.36 -18.09
N LEU A 179 5.93 4.57 -17.73
CA LEU A 179 5.90 5.71 -18.66
C LEU A 179 7.18 5.70 -19.46
N TRP A 180 7.27 4.83 -20.46
CA TRP A 180 8.49 4.63 -21.26
C TRP A 180 9.02 5.92 -21.91
N GLN A 181 8.16 6.91 -22.14
CA GLN A 181 8.54 8.20 -22.71
C GLN A 181 9.22 9.12 -21.67
N GLU A 182 8.99 8.87 -20.39
CA GLU A 182 9.55 9.63 -19.26
C GLU A 182 10.67 8.84 -18.56
N ALA A 183 11.16 7.75 -19.19
CA ALA A 183 12.25 6.95 -18.65
C ALA A 183 13.52 7.82 -18.57
N LEU A 184 13.95 8.12 -17.35
CA LEU A 184 15.24 8.77 -17.11
C LEU A 184 16.31 7.69 -17.10
N ASP A 185 17.35 7.91 -17.92
CA ASP A 185 18.56 7.11 -17.85
C ASP A 185 19.35 7.47 -16.58
N VAL A 186 19.35 6.57 -15.61
CA VAL A 186 20.01 6.77 -14.32
C VAL A 186 21.50 6.33 -14.37
N THR A 187 22.01 5.92 -15.54
CA THR A 187 23.41 5.61 -15.74
C THR A 187 24.24 6.88 -15.79
N GLY A 188 24.58 7.44 -14.64
CA GLY A 188 25.39 8.67 -14.60
C GLY A 188 25.32 9.43 -13.29
N ILE A 189 24.78 8.82 -12.24
CA ILE A 189 24.90 9.37 -10.88
C ILE A 189 26.04 8.61 -10.20
N ASP A 190 27.26 9.11 -10.35
CA ASP A 190 28.43 8.77 -9.55
C ASP A 190 28.40 9.51 -8.20
#